data_58bb1b898449bac468823df5b58dd363
#
_entry.id   58bb1b898449bac468823df5b58dd363
#
_cell.length_a   1.000
_cell.length_b   1.000
_cell.length_c   1.000
_cell.angle_alpha   90.00
_cell.angle_beta   90.00
_cell.angle_gamma   90.00
#
_symmetry.space_group_name_H-M   'P 1'
#
loop_
_entity.id
_entity.type
_entity.pdbx_description
1 polymer ?
#
loop_
_entity_poly.entity_id
_entity_poly.type
_entity_poly.pdbx_seq_one_letter_code
_entity_poly.pdbx_strand_id
1 'polypeptide(L)'
;RPGEASGKEPDGLGGCDKKDIMVDHCSVSWSVDECLSVYGMENSTVQWCIGSEALRKATHVKGAHGYGGNWGGHKASYHHNLIAHCESRVPRLGPRPSTLALGECVDIRNNVFYNWAGNGCYGGEDQHVNIVNNYYKPGPATKQASKQVQYRIAKVGVYPQAYVYVDGEPKKNLAFQPYLQKWGTFYIDGNKIEGNNKVTADNWTDGVYAQLKNDEKVDFLWTEDAKESIRLKEPLDFGVITTYSADKAYEQVMNYAGCCNYRDEVDKRIISDTRKGTATFTGEGNKPGFCLLYTSDAADE
;
A
#
# COMPACT_ATOMS: atom_id res chain seq x y z
N ARG A 1 -10.50 19.32 2.07
CA ARG A 1 -9.96 18.97 3.40
C ARG A 1 -11.07 18.90 4.42
N PRO A 2 -11.16 17.84 5.25
CA PRO A 2 -12.04 17.89 6.42
C PRO A 2 -11.44 18.90 7.39
N GLY A 3 -12.26 19.85 7.86
CA GLY A 3 -11.86 20.80 8.88
C GLY A 3 -11.62 20.13 10.25
N GLU A 4 -10.87 20.77 11.14
CA GLU A 4 -10.57 20.28 12.50
C GLU A 4 -11.80 19.80 13.29
N ALA A 5 -12.96 20.38 13.00
CA ALA A 5 -14.21 20.07 13.71
C ALA A 5 -14.90 18.78 13.25
N SER A 6 -14.39 18.05 12.24
CA SER A 6 -15.17 16.94 11.69
C SER A 6 -15.16 15.69 12.57
N GLY A 7 -14.13 15.49 13.39
CA GLY A 7 -13.95 14.26 14.19
C GLY A 7 -13.99 12.97 13.35
N LYS A 8 -13.94 13.09 12.01
CA LYS A 8 -14.01 11.99 11.06
C LYS A 8 -12.60 11.63 10.62
N GLU A 9 -12.45 10.41 10.18
CA GLU A 9 -11.20 9.81 9.68
C GLU A 9 -11.28 9.65 8.14
N PRO A 10 -11.36 10.73 7.32
CA PRO A 10 -11.61 10.60 5.91
C PRO A 10 -10.38 10.15 5.13
N ASP A 11 -10.61 9.17 4.27
CA ASP A 11 -9.73 8.89 3.15
C ASP A 11 -9.77 10.01 2.12
N GLY A 12 -8.71 10.11 1.33
CA GLY A 12 -8.67 11.05 0.21
C GLY A 12 -9.61 10.60 -0.91
N LEU A 13 -9.47 9.36 -1.33
CA LEU A 13 -10.40 8.64 -2.19
C LEU A 13 -10.48 7.21 -1.67
N GLY A 14 -11.67 6.79 -1.27
CA GLY A 14 -11.85 5.47 -0.68
C GLY A 14 -13.25 4.90 -0.84
N GLY A 15 -13.35 3.62 -0.58
CA GLY A 15 -14.60 2.89 -0.56
C GLY A 15 -14.38 1.39 -0.46
N CYS A 16 -15.44 0.69 -0.05
CA CYS A 16 -15.43 -0.76 0.05
C CYS A 16 -16.80 -1.37 -0.27
N ASP A 17 -16.83 -2.71 -0.45
CA ASP A 17 -18.03 -3.51 -0.60
C ASP A 17 -18.92 -3.06 -1.79
N LYS A 18 -18.30 -2.72 -2.92
CA LYS A 18 -18.94 -2.36 -4.19
C LYS A 18 -18.44 -3.23 -5.33
N LYS A 19 -19.09 -3.12 -6.48
CA LYS A 19 -18.79 -3.89 -7.70
C LYS A 19 -18.56 -2.97 -8.88
N ASP A 20 -17.79 -3.49 -9.86
CA ASP A 20 -17.59 -2.86 -11.16
C ASP A 20 -17.10 -1.42 -11.07
N ILE A 21 -16.03 -1.23 -10.30
CA ILE A 21 -15.43 0.08 -10.02
C ILE A 21 -14.15 0.26 -10.84
N MET A 22 -14.04 1.41 -11.48
CA MET A 22 -12.79 1.90 -12.07
C MET A 22 -12.43 3.27 -11.51
N VAL A 23 -11.19 3.41 -11.08
CA VAL A 23 -10.57 4.69 -10.69
C VAL A 23 -9.36 4.88 -11.58
N ASP A 24 -9.37 5.94 -12.38
CA ASP A 24 -8.40 6.17 -13.43
C ASP A 24 -7.90 7.62 -13.44
N HIS A 25 -6.58 7.81 -13.53
CA HIS A 25 -5.90 9.11 -13.63
C HIS A 25 -6.30 10.16 -12.56
N CYS A 26 -6.55 9.71 -11.34
CA CYS A 26 -6.86 10.59 -10.21
C CYS A 26 -5.60 10.95 -9.42
N SER A 27 -5.54 12.20 -8.94
CA SER A 27 -4.53 12.66 -7.98
C SER A 27 -5.18 12.93 -6.63
N VAL A 28 -4.63 12.35 -5.56
CA VAL A 28 -5.16 12.46 -4.21
C VAL A 28 -4.03 12.72 -3.22
N SER A 29 -4.19 13.74 -2.39
CA SER A 29 -3.20 14.12 -1.38
C SER A 29 -3.87 14.59 -0.09
N TRP A 30 -3.09 14.56 1.00
CA TRP A 30 -3.45 15.17 2.28
C TRP A 30 -4.69 14.56 2.97
N SER A 31 -4.85 13.25 2.84
CA SER A 31 -5.86 12.49 3.60
C SER A 31 -5.54 12.45 5.09
N VAL A 32 -6.56 12.27 5.90
CA VAL A 32 -6.39 12.10 7.36
C VAL A 32 -6.05 10.65 7.70
N ASP A 33 -6.61 9.67 7.00
CA ASP A 33 -6.28 8.24 7.13
C ASP A 33 -5.53 7.76 5.88
N GLU A 34 -6.17 7.21 4.88
CA GLU A 34 -5.54 6.72 3.66
C GLU A 34 -5.73 7.67 2.46
N CYS A 35 -4.72 7.77 1.59
CA CYS A 35 -4.85 8.53 0.36
C CYS A 35 -5.77 7.85 -0.64
N LEU A 36 -5.51 6.57 -0.95
CA LEU A 36 -6.19 5.84 -2.03
C LEU A 36 -6.57 4.44 -1.54
N SER A 37 -7.75 4.33 -0.93
CA SER A 37 -8.22 3.14 -0.22
C SER A 37 -9.44 2.54 -0.89
N VAL A 38 -9.21 1.72 -1.90
CA VAL A 38 -10.27 0.99 -2.63
C VAL A 38 -10.07 -0.49 -2.35
N TYR A 39 -10.93 -1.11 -1.54
CA TYR A 39 -10.71 -2.49 -1.08
C TYR A 39 -12.03 -3.23 -0.82
N GLY A 40 -11.97 -4.58 -0.75
CA GLY A 40 -13.18 -5.39 -0.62
C GLY A 40 -14.16 -5.17 -1.78
N MET A 41 -13.63 -4.86 -2.95
CA MET A 41 -14.41 -4.66 -4.16
C MET A 41 -14.53 -5.98 -4.93
N GLU A 42 -15.58 -6.11 -5.70
CA GLU A 42 -15.74 -7.17 -6.69
C GLU A 42 -15.57 -6.57 -8.09
N ASN A 43 -14.62 -7.08 -8.88
CA ASN A 43 -14.30 -6.57 -10.21
C ASN A 43 -13.93 -5.08 -10.22
N SER A 44 -12.73 -4.75 -9.79
CA SER A 44 -12.29 -3.36 -9.70
C SER A 44 -10.92 -3.12 -10.30
N THR A 45 -10.72 -1.90 -10.82
CA THR A 45 -9.43 -1.44 -11.31
C THR A 45 -9.12 -0.05 -10.77
N VAL A 46 -7.92 0.11 -10.22
CA VAL A 46 -7.35 1.40 -9.83
C VAL A 46 -6.06 1.57 -10.62
N GLN A 47 -6.05 2.51 -11.55
CA GLN A 47 -4.92 2.66 -12.46
C GLN A 47 -4.52 4.11 -12.66
N TRP A 48 -3.24 4.31 -12.94
CA TRP A 48 -2.67 5.61 -13.30
C TRP A 48 -2.98 6.72 -12.29
N CYS A 49 -3.13 6.39 -11.02
CA CYS A 49 -3.44 7.36 -9.97
C CYS A 49 -2.18 7.79 -9.21
N ILE A 50 -2.25 8.97 -8.58
CA ILE A 50 -1.28 9.42 -7.58
C ILE A 50 -1.98 9.48 -6.22
N GLY A 51 -1.45 8.73 -5.24
CA GLY A 51 -1.78 8.87 -3.83
C GLY A 51 -0.55 9.38 -3.07
N SER A 52 -0.63 10.53 -2.43
CA SER A 52 0.57 11.12 -1.86
C SER A 52 0.34 11.99 -0.62
N GLU A 53 1.41 12.15 0.17
CA GLU A 53 1.48 13.10 1.29
C GLU A 53 0.32 13.00 2.27
N ALA A 54 -0.06 11.79 2.66
CA ALA A 54 -1.05 11.59 3.72
C ALA A 54 -0.60 12.26 5.03
N LEU A 55 -1.54 12.91 5.71
CA LEU A 55 -1.28 13.73 6.90
C LEU A 55 -1.00 12.84 8.11
N ARG A 56 0.24 12.81 8.58
CA ARG A 56 0.62 11.91 9.68
C ARG A 56 0.06 12.31 11.04
N LYS A 57 0.04 13.59 11.36
CA LYS A 57 -0.54 14.14 12.60
C LYS A 57 -1.72 15.06 12.29
N ALA A 58 -2.78 14.46 11.79
CA ALA A 58 -4.05 15.14 11.59
C ALA A 58 -5.03 14.84 12.73
N THR A 59 -6.29 15.11 12.48
CA THR A 59 -7.38 14.96 13.46
C THR A 59 -7.89 13.53 13.66
N HIS A 60 -7.11 12.52 13.24
CA HIS A 60 -7.50 11.11 13.37
C HIS A 60 -7.60 10.70 14.84
N VAL A 61 -8.75 10.15 15.25
CA VAL A 61 -9.04 9.83 16.67
C VAL A 61 -8.11 8.79 17.29
N LYS A 62 -7.52 7.92 16.48
CA LYS A 62 -6.53 6.90 16.92
C LYS A 62 -5.09 7.43 16.95
N GLY A 63 -4.88 8.73 16.76
CA GLY A 63 -3.55 9.33 16.74
C GLY A 63 -2.88 9.31 15.36
N ALA A 64 -1.56 9.27 15.34
CA ALA A 64 -0.77 9.43 14.11
C ALA A 64 -1.06 8.35 13.06
N HIS A 65 -1.46 8.79 11.86
CA HIS A 65 -1.75 7.96 10.68
C HIS A 65 -0.90 8.36 9.48
N GLY A 66 -1.49 8.71 8.35
CA GLY A 66 -0.77 9.15 7.17
C GLY A 66 -0.42 8.00 6.23
N TYR A 67 -1.43 7.29 5.76
CA TYR A 67 -1.28 6.04 5.03
C TYR A 67 -1.53 6.17 3.53
N GLY A 68 -0.89 5.28 2.74
CA GLY A 68 -1.05 5.23 1.29
C GLY A 68 -2.41 4.70 0.88
N GLY A 69 -2.70 3.44 1.15
CA GLY A 69 -4.00 2.87 0.82
C GLY A 69 -4.18 1.42 1.26
N ASN A 70 -5.42 1.05 1.48
CA ASN A 70 -5.84 -0.31 1.72
C ASN A 70 -6.38 -0.89 0.40
N TRP A 71 -5.75 -1.96 -0.10
CA TRP A 71 -6.02 -2.58 -1.39
C TRP A 71 -6.41 -4.04 -1.19
N GLY A 72 -7.47 -4.47 -1.86
CA GLY A 72 -7.98 -5.84 -1.75
C GLY A 72 -9.30 -6.00 -2.48
N GLY A 73 -9.73 -7.24 -2.66
CA GLY A 73 -10.99 -7.57 -3.31
C GLY A 73 -10.96 -8.83 -4.14
N HIS A 74 -12.11 -9.21 -4.68
CA HIS A 74 -12.22 -10.29 -5.64
C HIS A 74 -12.10 -9.74 -7.06
N LYS A 75 -11.08 -10.17 -7.82
CA LYS A 75 -10.69 -9.63 -9.13
C LYS A 75 -10.41 -8.12 -9.07
N ALA A 76 -9.53 -7.72 -8.15
CA ALA A 76 -9.15 -6.34 -7.94
C ALA A 76 -7.74 -6.08 -8.51
N SER A 77 -7.60 -5.13 -9.43
CA SER A 77 -6.34 -4.77 -10.05
C SER A 77 -5.90 -3.35 -9.71
N TYR A 78 -4.64 -3.21 -9.34
CA TYR A 78 -4.00 -1.94 -8.98
C TYR A 78 -2.71 -1.81 -9.78
N HIS A 79 -2.72 -0.97 -10.82
CA HIS A 79 -1.57 -0.90 -11.71
C HIS A 79 -1.24 0.51 -12.18
N HIS A 80 0.05 0.75 -12.43
CA HIS A 80 0.57 2.02 -12.92
C HIS A 80 0.28 3.21 -12.00
N ASN A 81 0.13 2.99 -10.71
CA ASN A 81 -0.09 4.04 -9.71
C ASN A 81 1.24 4.51 -9.11
N LEU A 82 1.28 5.75 -8.65
CA LEU A 82 2.31 6.29 -7.78
C LEU A 82 1.74 6.44 -6.35
N ILE A 83 2.35 5.76 -5.39
CA ILE A 83 2.10 6.03 -3.97
C ILE A 83 3.38 6.61 -3.37
N ALA A 84 3.31 7.83 -2.87
CA ALA A 84 4.48 8.59 -2.44
C ALA A 84 4.28 9.31 -1.11
N HIS A 85 5.34 9.38 -0.30
CA HIS A 85 5.37 10.15 0.95
C HIS A 85 4.25 9.73 1.93
N CYS A 86 4.09 8.43 2.16
CA CYS A 86 3.15 7.87 3.11
C CYS A 86 3.86 7.08 4.21
N GLU A 87 3.41 7.20 5.46
CA GLU A 87 4.04 6.53 6.61
C GLU A 87 4.02 5.01 6.45
N SER A 88 2.85 4.45 6.07
CA SER A 88 2.59 3.02 5.96
C SER A 88 1.51 2.73 4.93
N ARG A 89 1.10 1.48 4.79
CA ARG A 89 0.08 1.02 3.83
C ARG A 89 0.45 1.42 2.38
N VAL A 90 1.62 0.95 1.95
CA VAL A 90 2.16 1.28 0.62
C VAL A 90 2.38 -0.02 -0.19
N PRO A 91 1.27 -0.74 -0.52
CA PRO A 91 -0.06 -0.68 0.08
C PRO A 91 -0.25 -1.59 1.32
N ARG A 92 -1.36 -1.48 2.04
CA ARG A 92 -1.89 -2.55 2.90
C ARG A 92 -2.69 -3.51 2.00
N LEU A 93 -2.36 -4.76 2.00
CA LEU A 93 -3.17 -5.83 1.41
C LEU A 93 -4.26 -6.19 2.41
N GLY A 94 -5.43 -5.56 2.28
CA GLY A 94 -6.47 -5.61 3.30
C GLY A 94 -7.71 -6.39 2.86
N PRO A 95 -7.79 -7.68 3.18
CA PRO A 95 -8.95 -8.48 2.83
C PRO A 95 -10.19 -8.08 3.61
N ARG A 96 -11.35 -8.36 3.02
CA ARG A 96 -12.65 -8.24 3.69
C ARG A 96 -13.40 -9.57 3.68
N PRO A 97 -14.18 -9.87 4.74
CA PRO A 97 -14.93 -11.13 4.80
C PRO A 97 -15.86 -11.35 3.60
N SER A 98 -16.47 -10.29 3.08
CA SER A 98 -17.37 -10.33 1.93
C SER A 98 -16.67 -10.85 0.65
N THR A 99 -15.47 -10.39 0.39
CA THR A 99 -14.69 -10.76 -0.80
C THR A 99 -13.81 -12.00 -0.56
N LEU A 100 -13.38 -12.25 0.67
CA LEU A 100 -12.74 -13.52 1.04
C LEU A 100 -13.66 -14.72 0.78
N ALA A 101 -14.95 -14.58 1.03
CA ALA A 101 -15.95 -15.61 0.73
C ALA A 101 -16.05 -15.93 -0.78
N LEU A 102 -15.62 -15.02 -1.65
CA LEU A 102 -15.53 -15.20 -3.10
C LEU A 102 -14.17 -15.71 -3.58
N GLY A 103 -13.18 -15.83 -2.67
CA GLY A 103 -11.78 -16.05 -3.01
C GLY A 103 -11.14 -14.77 -3.50
N GLU A 104 -10.67 -13.91 -2.58
CA GLU A 104 -9.99 -12.67 -2.95
C GLU A 104 -8.77 -12.93 -3.83
N CYS A 105 -8.73 -12.26 -4.97
CA CYS A 105 -7.58 -12.26 -5.85
C CYS A 105 -7.24 -10.83 -6.28
N VAL A 106 -5.96 -10.46 -6.11
CA VAL A 106 -5.47 -9.09 -6.24
C VAL A 106 -4.26 -9.04 -7.15
N ASP A 107 -4.24 -8.09 -8.07
CA ASP A 107 -3.12 -7.84 -8.94
C ASP A 107 -2.49 -6.48 -8.67
N ILE A 108 -1.21 -6.48 -8.29
CA ILE A 108 -0.41 -5.29 -8.01
C ILE A 108 0.78 -5.29 -8.97
N ARG A 109 0.66 -4.53 -10.08
CA ARG A 109 1.72 -4.51 -11.09
C ARG A 109 2.06 -3.12 -11.59
N ASN A 110 3.31 -2.95 -11.95
CA ASN A 110 3.81 -1.72 -12.56
C ASN A 110 3.53 -0.43 -11.77
N ASN A 111 3.33 -0.53 -10.45
CA ASN A 111 3.22 0.64 -9.60
C ASN A 111 4.61 1.18 -9.22
N VAL A 112 4.65 2.43 -8.83
CA VAL A 112 5.82 3.07 -8.22
C VAL A 112 5.50 3.39 -6.76
N PHE A 113 6.34 2.89 -5.87
CA PHE A 113 6.26 3.16 -4.44
C PHE A 113 7.47 3.99 -4.03
N TYR A 114 7.22 5.19 -3.50
CA TYR A 114 8.26 6.14 -3.17
C TYR A 114 8.16 6.65 -1.73
N ASN A 115 9.31 6.70 -1.06
CA ASN A 115 9.51 7.39 0.23
C ASN A 115 8.50 6.99 1.33
N TRP A 116 8.29 5.69 1.54
CA TRP A 116 7.57 5.17 2.72
C TRP A 116 8.45 5.23 3.98
N ALA A 117 7.86 5.38 5.18
CA ALA A 117 8.64 5.47 6.40
C ALA A 117 8.55 4.23 7.32
N GLY A 118 7.36 3.72 7.56
CA GLY A 118 7.13 2.59 8.48
C GLY A 118 6.99 1.26 7.76
N ASN A 119 5.83 1.01 7.17
CA ASN A 119 5.58 -0.20 6.38
C ASN A 119 5.34 0.16 4.91
N GLY A 120 6.05 -0.51 4.02
CA GLY A 120 5.71 -0.59 2.60
C GLY A 120 4.47 -1.47 2.38
N CYS A 121 4.57 -2.44 1.47
CA CYS A 121 3.53 -3.44 1.24
C CYS A 121 3.48 -4.45 2.39
N TYR A 122 2.28 -4.73 2.90
CA TYR A 122 2.09 -5.75 3.96
C TYR A 122 0.66 -6.25 4.05
N GLY A 123 0.49 -7.44 4.63
CA GLY A 123 -0.80 -8.08 4.84
C GLY A 123 -1.06 -9.27 3.93
N GLY A 124 -2.23 -9.34 3.32
CA GLY A 124 -2.58 -10.39 2.37
C GLY A 124 -3.08 -11.68 3.02
N GLU A 125 -3.69 -11.56 4.18
CA GLU A 125 -4.24 -12.68 4.94
C GLU A 125 -5.33 -13.40 4.13
N ASP A 126 -5.12 -14.67 3.82
CA ASP A 126 -5.98 -15.55 2.98
C ASP A 126 -6.33 -14.97 1.58
N GLN A 127 -5.51 -14.04 1.05
CA GLN A 127 -5.63 -13.50 -0.30
C GLN A 127 -4.75 -14.26 -1.30
N HIS A 128 -5.11 -14.21 -2.57
CA HIS A 128 -4.25 -14.63 -3.68
C HIS A 128 -3.73 -13.40 -4.42
N VAL A 129 -2.43 -13.18 -4.46
CA VAL A 129 -1.87 -11.87 -4.86
C VAL A 129 -0.76 -12.00 -5.88
N ASN A 130 -0.84 -11.21 -6.95
CA ASN A 130 0.28 -10.90 -7.82
C ASN A 130 0.97 -9.61 -7.34
N ILE A 131 2.30 -9.61 -7.23
CA ILE A 131 3.12 -8.41 -7.03
C ILE A 131 4.20 -8.43 -8.10
N VAL A 132 3.96 -7.74 -9.22
CA VAL A 132 4.72 -7.93 -10.46
C VAL A 132 5.26 -6.62 -11.02
N ASN A 133 6.55 -6.60 -11.29
CA ASN A 133 7.21 -5.50 -12.00
C ASN A 133 6.94 -4.11 -11.41
N ASN A 134 6.77 -4.01 -10.08
CA ASN A 134 6.66 -2.71 -9.40
C ASN A 134 8.06 -2.12 -9.17
N TYR A 135 8.14 -0.81 -9.09
CA TYR A 135 9.35 -0.08 -8.79
C TYR A 135 9.28 0.51 -7.38
N TYR A 136 10.20 0.09 -6.52
CA TYR A 136 10.33 0.57 -5.14
C TYR A 136 11.53 1.50 -5.05
N LYS A 137 11.30 2.75 -4.69
CA LYS A 137 12.33 3.79 -4.58
C LYS A 137 12.43 4.32 -3.16
N PRO A 138 13.41 3.85 -2.36
CA PRO A 138 13.65 4.39 -1.03
C PRO A 138 14.01 5.86 -1.06
N GLY A 139 13.13 6.71 -0.54
CA GLY A 139 13.35 8.14 -0.42
C GLY A 139 14.01 8.54 0.91
N PRO A 140 14.11 9.85 1.21
CA PRO A 140 14.78 10.34 2.41
C PRO A 140 14.23 9.78 3.72
N ALA A 141 12.91 9.64 3.85
CA ALA A 141 12.30 9.04 5.05
C ALA A 141 12.52 7.52 5.11
N THR A 142 12.38 6.81 3.98
CA THR A 142 12.64 5.38 3.90
C THR A 142 14.05 5.03 4.34
N LYS A 143 15.04 5.85 3.95
CA LYS A 143 16.46 5.65 4.31
C LYS A 143 16.75 5.78 5.80
N GLN A 144 15.83 6.35 6.57
CA GLN A 144 15.95 6.40 8.05
C GLN A 144 15.43 5.13 8.73
N ALA A 145 14.66 4.31 8.02
CA ALA A 145 14.15 3.05 8.55
C ALA A 145 15.21 1.93 8.56
N SER A 146 14.87 0.79 9.15
CA SER A 146 15.76 -0.39 9.12
C SER A 146 15.97 -0.89 7.68
N LYS A 147 17.08 -1.58 7.44
CA LYS A 147 17.37 -2.15 6.10
C LYS A 147 16.27 -3.10 5.60
N GLN A 148 15.65 -3.84 6.51
CA GLN A 148 14.50 -4.68 6.18
C GLN A 148 13.33 -3.85 5.65
N VAL A 149 13.01 -2.72 6.27
CA VAL A 149 11.94 -1.82 5.80
C VAL A 149 12.31 -1.15 4.47
N GLN A 150 13.57 -0.76 4.32
CA GLN A 150 14.05 -0.12 3.09
C GLN A 150 13.95 -1.02 1.85
N TYR A 151 14.19 -2.33 2.02
CA TYR A 151 14.48 -3.22 0.90
C TYR A 151 13.58 -4.45 0.79
N ARG A 152 12.48 -4.53 1.53
CA ARG A 152 11.51 -5.62 1.32
C ARG A 152 10.46 -5.27 0.27
N ILE A 153 10.00 -6.27 -0.45
CA ILE A 153 8.86 -6.20 -1.37
C ILE A 153 7.56 -6.28 -0.59
N ALA A 154 7.43 -7.29 0.27
CA ALA A 154 6.21 -7.51 1.04
C ALA A 154 6.47 -8.08 2.44
N LYS A 155 5.56 -7.79 3.36
CA LYS A 155 5.50 -8.38 4.69
C LYS A 155 4.15 -9.07 4.86
N VAL A 156 4.10 -10.35 4.53
CA VAL A 156 2.87 -11.15 4.46
C VAL A 156 2.35 -11.53 5.83
N GLY A 157 1.03 -11.59 5.99
CA GLY A 157 0.39 -11.78 7.29
C GLY A 157 -0.64 -12.89 7.34
N VAL A 158 -1.08 -13.15 8.56
CA VAL A 158 -2.27 -13.96 8.87
C VAL A 158 -3.10 -13.23 9.90
N TYR A 159 -4.39 -13.52 9.94
CA TYR A 159 -5.23 -13.06 11.04
C TYR A 159 -5.06 -13.98 12.26
N PRO A 160 -4.66 -13.43 13.42
CA PRO A 160 -4.64 -14.19 14.67
C PRO A 160 -6.06 -14.43 15.19
N GLN A 161 -6.20 -15.18 16.30
CA GLN A 161 -7.50 -15.50 16.88
C GLN A 161 -8.30 -14.30 17.39
N ALA A 162 -7.64 -13.23 17.82
CA ALA A 162 -8.28 -12.00 18.26
C ALA A 162 -7.94 -10.88 17.27
N TYR A 163 -8.94 -10.37 16.57
CA TYR A 163 -8.72 -9.38 15.51
C TYR A 163 -9.37 -8.02 15.78
N VAL A 164 -10.47 -7.94 16.50
CA VAL A 164 -11.22 -6.71 16.72
C VAL A 164 -11.19 -6.30 18.18
N TYR A 165 -10.96 -5.02 18.40
CA TYR A 165 -11.10 -4.37 19.69
C TYR A 165 -12.43 -3.62 19.75
N VAL A 166 -13.21 -3.83 20.81
CA VAL A 166 -14.41 -3.06 21.10
C VAL A 166 -14.23 -2.52 22.52
N ASP A 167 -14.34 -1.20 22.69
CA ASP A 167 -14.11 -0.51 23.96
C ASP A 167 -12.75 -0.83 24.60
N GLY A 168 -11.72 -0.97 23.74
CA GLY A 168 -10.36 -1.30 24.20
C GLY A 168 -10.11 -2.78 24.50
N GLU A 169 -11.13 -3.62 24.51
CA GLU A 169 -11.02 -5.05 24.77
C GLU A 169 -10.98 -5.87 23.46
N PRO A 170 -10.09 -6.89 23.35
CA PRO A 170 -10.03 -7.74 22.17
C PRO A 170 -11.28 -8.60 22.09
N LYS A 171 -12.07 -8.43 21.02
CA LYS A 171 -13.22 -9.29 20.71
C LYS A 171 -12.96 -10.06 19.42
N LYS A 172 -13.44 -11.30 19.37
CA LYS A 172 -13.38 -12.10 18.15
C LYS A 172 -14.22 -11.43 17.05
N ASN A 173 -13.59 -11.14 15.92
CA ASN A 173 -14.34 -10.76 14.73
C ASN A 173 -14.93 -12.04 14.11
N LEU A 174 -16.20 -12.33 14.36
CA LEU A 174 -16.87 -13.53 13.88
C LEU A 174 -16.87 -13.63 12.35
N ALA A 175 -16.90 -12.50 11.65
CA ALA A 175 -16.86 -12.49 10.18
C ALA A 175 -15.52 -12.99 9.61
N PHE A 176 -14.42 -12.89 10.37
CA PHE A 176 -13.12 -13.44 9.97
C PHE A 176 -12.84 -14.86 10.48
N GLN A 177 -13.73 -15.45 11.27
CA GLN A 177 -13.51 -16.82 11.83
C GLN A 177 -13.11 -17.87 10.79
N PRO A 178 -13.72 -17.93 9.59
CA PRO A 178 -13.34 -18.91 8.57
C PRO A 178 -11.94 -18.68 7.97
N TYR A 179 -11.38 -17.50 8.15
CA TYR A 179 -10.14 -17.02 7.52
C TYR A 179 -8.98 -16.86 8.50
N LEU A 180 -9.19 -17.20 9.78
CA LEU A 180 -8.14 -17.13 10.79
C LEU A 180 -7.04 -18.15 10.53
N GLN A 181 -5.80 -17.80 10.90
CA GLN A 181 -4.61 -18.65 10.80
C GLN A 181 -4.28 -19.12 9.38
N LYS A 182 -4.77 -18.41 8.36
CA LYS A 182 -4.51 -18.72 6.96
C LYS A 182 -3.57 -17.74 6.31
N TRP A 183 -2.55 -18.28 5.66
CA TRP A 183 -1.72 -17.51 4.74
C TRP A 183 -2.47 -17.24 3.44
N GLY A 184 -2.20 -16.10 2.83
CA GLY A 184 -2.44 -15.92 1.42
C GLY A 184 -1.43 -16.67 0.56
N THR A 185 -1.60 -16.64 -0.76
CA THR A 185 -0.63 -17.12 -1.72
C THR A 185 -0.18 -15.98 -2.64
N PHE A 186 1.09 -16.01 -3.05
CA PHE A 186 1.70 -14.86 -3.71
C PHE A 186 2.52 -15.27 -4.93
N TYR A 187 2.28 -14.61 -6.05
CA TYR A 187 3.22 -14.56 -7.15
C TYR A 187 3.99 -13.23 -7.08
N ILE A 188 5.28 -13.30 -6.81
CA ILE A 188 6.13 -12.11 -6.63
C ILE A 188 7.33 -12.23 -7.55
N ASP A 189 7.38 -11.38 -8.60
CA ASP A 189 8.45 -11.44 -9.58
C ASP A 189 8.67 -10.11 -10.30
N GLY A 190 9.89 -9.91 -10.80
CA GLY A 190 10.27 -8.76 -11.62
C GLY A 190 10.24 -7.40 -10.90
N ASN A 191 10.00 -7.37 -9.59
CA ASN A 191 10.00 -6.12 -8.84
C ASN A 191 11.43 -5.61 -8.63
N LYS A 192 11.62 -4.31 -8.82
CA LYS A 192 12.90 -3.64 -8.62
C LYS A 192 12.90 -2.79 -7.37
N ILE A 193 13.93 -2.95 -6.54
CA ILE A 193 14.22 -2.03 -5.43
C ILE A 193 15.47 -1.23 -5.76
N GLU A 194 15.33 0.08 -5.90
CA GLU A 194 16.46 0.98 -6.11
C GLU A 194 17.45 0.89 -4.93
N GLY A 195 18.71 0.63 -5.24
CA GLY A 195 19.77 0.49 -4.24
C GLY A 195 19.93 -0.91 -3.64
N ASN A 196 19.18 -1.93 -4.11
CA ASN A 196 19.39 -3.31 -3.68
C ASN A 196 19.24 -4.30 -4.86
N ASN A 197 20.35 -4.58 -5.52
CA ASN A 197 20.37 -5.49 -6.65
C ASN A 197 20.10 -6.96 -6.27
N LYS A 198 20.39 -7.36 -5.03
CA LYS A 198 20.14 -8.73 -4.55
C LYS A 198 18.64 -9.02 -4.49
N VAL A 199 17.87 -8.15 -3.84
CA VAL A 199 16.39 -8.28 -3.79
C VAL A 199 15.76 -8.06 -5.16
N THR A 200 16.35 -7.22 -6.01
CA THR A 200 15.88 -7.04 -7.39
C THR A 200 16.06 -8.32 -8.23
N ALA A 201 17.17 -9.04 -8.05
CA ALA A 201 17.43 -10.28 -8.76
C ALA A 201 16.62 -11.47 -8.23
N ASP A 202 16.32 -11.48 -6.93
CA ASP A 202 15.51 -12.49 -6.27
C ASP A 202 14.60 -11.81 -5.25
N ASN A 203 13.34 -11.60 -5.63
CA ASN A 203 12.37 -10.89 -4.80
C ASN A 203 11.99 -11.68 -3.52
N TRP A 204 12.22 -12.99 -3.47
CA TRP A 204 11.78 -13.84 -2.36
C TRP A 204 12.78 -13.94 -1.23
N THR A 205 14.05 -14.13 -1.50
CA THR A 205 15.05 -14.49 -0.48
C THR A 205 15.15 -13.44 0.63
N ASP A 206 15.39 -12.18 0.29
CA ASP A 206 15.48 -11.07 1.25
C ASP A 206 14.38 -10.01 1.03
N GLY A 207 13.38 -10.30 0.19
CA GLY A 207 12.31 -9.38 -0.15
C GLY A 207 10.97 -9.71 0.49
N VAL A 208 10.75 -10.94 0.99
CA VAL A 208 9.49 -11.36 1.61
C VAL A 208 9.70 -11.76 3.06
N TYR A 209 8.91 -11.18 3.95
CA TYR A 209 8.94 -11.39 5.39
C TYR A 209 7.56 -11.67 5.94
N ALA A 210 7.48 -12.37 7.09
CA ALA A 210 6.23 -12.55 7.82
C ALA A 210 5.89 -11.33 8.69
N GLN A 211 4.61 -11.02 8.76
CA GLN A 211 4.06 -10.08 9.72
C GLN A 211 3.56 -10.86 10.95
N LEU A 212 4.47 -11.28 11.79
CA LEU A 212 4.17 -11.92 13.06
C LEU A 212 4.55 -10.97 14.19
N LYS A 213 3.65 -10.76 15.12
CA LYS A 213 3.94 -10.07 16.36
C LYS A 213 4.32 -11.09 17.43
N ASN A 214 5.20 -10.72 18.34
CA ASN A 214 5.70 -11.63 19.38
C ASN A 214 4.62 -12.12 20.36
N ASP A 215 3.53 -11.38 20.49
CA ASP A 215 2.37 -11.65 21.34
C ASP A 215 1.20 -12.32 20.60
N GLU A 216 1.29 -12.48 19.28
CA GLU A 216 0.26 -13.14 18.48
C GLU A 216 0.41 -14.66 18.58
N LYS A 217 -0.67 -15.33 18.99
CA LYS A 217 -0.76 -16.79 18.95
C LYS A 217 -1.08 -17.24 17.54
N VAL A 218 -0.06 -17.71 16.84
CA VAL A 218 -0.17 -18.30 15.50
C VAL A 218 0.36 -19.74 15.54
N ASP A 219 -0.32 -20.64 14.85
CA ASP A 219 -0.03 -22.08 14.90
C ASP A 219 1.04 -22.51 13.88
N PHE A 220 1.95 -21.59 13.52
CA PHE A 220 3.02 -21.89 12.56
C PHE A 220 4.26 -21.02 12.79
N LEU A 221 5.38 -21.49 12.23
CA LEU A 221 6.65 -20.76 12.19
C LEU A 221 6.90 -20.25 10.77
N TRP A 222 7.55 -19.10 10.65
CA TRP A 222 8.04 -18.58 9.38
C TRP A 222 9.35 -19.27 9.00
N THR A 223 9.27 -20.27 8.16
CA THR A 223 10.38 -21.09 7.67
C THR A 223 10.49 -20.98 6.14
N GLU A 224 11.54 -21.51 5.54
CA GLU A 224 11.64 -21.60 4.09
C GLU A 224 10.54 -22.49 3.48
N ASP A 225 10.14 -23.57 4.17
CA ASP A 225 9.01 -24.39 3.75
C ASP A 225 7.70 -23.60 3.77
N ALA A 226 7.49 -22.76 4.79
CA ALA A 226 6.32 -21.89 4.85
C ALA A 226 6.33 -20.88 3.69
N LYS A 227 7.49 -20.28 3.38
CA LYS A 227 7.63 -19.40 2.20
C LYS A 227 7.28 -20.14 0.91
N GLU A 228 7.84 -21.32 0.69
CA GLU A 228 7.61 -22.09 -0.54
C GLU A 228 6.14 -22.52 -0.66
N SER A 229 5.47 -22.83 0.46
CA SER A 229 4.06 -23.23 0.47
C SER A 229 3.09 -22.13 0.01
N ILE A 230 3.46 -20.86 0.19
CA ILE A 230 2.65 -19.71 -0.22
C ILE A 230 3.09 -19.10 -1.55
N ARG A 231 4.19 -19.59 -2.13
CA ARG A 231 4.75 -19.08 -3.38
C ARG A 231 4.04 -19.70 -4.58
N LEU A 232 3.36 -18.87 -5.36
CA LEU A 232 2.81 -19.27 -6.65
C LEU A 232 3.92 -19.33 -7.70
N LYS A 233 3.91 -20.36 -8.53
CA LYS A 233 4.87 -20.55 -9.63
C LYS A 233 4.48 -19.77 -10.89
N GLU A 234 3.18 -19.50 -11.04
CA GLU A 234 2.62 -18.78 -12.17
C GLU A 234 1.74 -17.63 -11.66
N PRO A 235 1.65 -16.52 -12.37
CA PRO A 235 0.78 -15.42 -11.97
C PRO A 235 -0.70 -15.79 -12.09
N LEU A 236 -1.50 -15.19 -11.24
CA LEU A 236 -2.96 -15.22 -11.37
C LEU A 236 -3.37 -14.49 -12.65
N ASP A 237 -4.40 -15.00 -13.32
CA ASP A 237 -4.93 -14.41 -14.53
C ASP A 237 -5.85 -13.22 -14.24
N PHE A 238 -5.47 -12.05 -14.72
CA PHE A 238 -6.25 -10.81 -14.67
C PHE A 238 -6.58 -10.28 -16.06
N GLY A 239 -6.53 -11.14 -17.09
CA GLY A 239 -6.75 -10.75 -18.47
C GLY A 239 -5.59 -9.92 -19.04
N VAL A 240 -5.88 -9.14 -20.08
CA VAL A 240 -4.87 -8.37 -20.79
C VAL A 240 -4.63 -7.04 -20.10
N ILE A 241 -3.54 -6.97 -19.34
CA ILE A 241 -3.03 -5.71 -18.77
C ILE A 241 -1.66 -5.43 -19.40
N THR A 242 -1.49 -4.23 -19.95
CA THR A 242 -0.17 -3.82 -20.46
C THR A 242 0.85 -3.91 -19.33
N THR A 243 1.84 -4.74 -19.49
CA THR A 243 2.86 -4.99 -18.47
C THR A 243 4.24 -4.60 -18.98
N TYR A 244 4.89 -3.70 -18.26
CA TYR A 244 6.26 -3.25 -18.53
C TYR A 244 7.24 -3.89 -17.56
N SER A 245 8.53 -3.86 -17.88
CA SER A 245 9.56 -4.03 -16.85
C SER A 245 9.44 -2.96 -15.78
N ALA A 246 9.94 -3.21 -14.56
CA ALA A 246 9.85 -2.23 -13.46
C ALA A 246 10.47 -0.87 -13.83
N ASP A 247 11.61 -0.86 -14.56
CA ASP A 247 12.22 0.39 -15.02
C ASP A 247 11.34 1.15 -16.01
N LYS A 248 10.73 0.44 -16.95
CA LYS A 248 9.82 1.07 -17.90
C LYS A 248 8.53 1.52 -17.24
N ALA A 249 8.02 0.76 -16.29
CA ALA A 249 6.86 1.17 -15.48
C ALA A 249 7.13 2.47 -14.72
N TYR A 250 8.33 2.61 -14.12
CA TYR A 250 8.73 3.85 -13.46
C TYR A 250 8.64 5.06 -14.41
N GLU A 251 9.20 4.94 -15.61
CA GLU A 251 9.12 6.02 -16.61
C GLU A 251 7.67 6.36 -17.00
N GLN A 252 6.86 5.33 -17.25
CA GLN A 252 5.46 5.51 -17.67
C GLN A 252 4.63 6.14 -16.56
N VAL A 253 4.75 5.66 -15.34
CA VAL A 253 4.04 6.22 -14.17
C VAL A 253 4.44 7.67 -13.92
N MET A 254 5.74 7.99 -14.00
CA MET A 254 6.20 9.39 -13.85
C MET A 254 5.65 10.32 -14.92
N ASN A 255 5.36 9.82 -16.11
CA ASN A 255 4.81 10.62 -17.20
C ASN A 255 3.29 10.73 -17.15
N TYR A 256 2.58 9.67 -16.80
CA TYR A 256 1.16 9.55 -17.07
C TYR A 256 0.27 9.35 -15.83
N ALA A 257 0.79 9.03 -14.64
CA ALA A 257 -0.06 8.89 -13.45
C ALA A 257 -0.63 10.23 -12.98
N GLY A 258 -1.79 10.17 -12.31
CA GLY A 258 -2.51 11.33 -11.81
C GLY A 258 -3.22 12.11 -12.92
N CYS A 259 -3.56 13.35 -12.62
CA CYS A 259 -4.19 14.28 -13.57
C CYS A 259 -3.18 14.73 -14.65
N CYS A 260 -2.64 13.79 -15.43
CA CYS A 260 -1.47 13.99 -16.28
C CYS A 260 -1.69 15.02 -17.41
N ASN A 261 -2.92 15.23 -17.85
CA ASN A 261 -3.24 16.25 -18.88
C ASN A 261 -3.08 17.68 -18.34
N TYR A 262 -3.29 17.88 -17.06
CA TYR A 262 -3.08 19.15 -16.39
C TYR A 262 -2.65 18.90 -14.94
N ARG A 263 -1.34 18.87 -14.71
CA ARG A 263 -0.78 18.70 -13.36
C ARG A 263 -0.77 20.03 -12.63
N ASP A 264 -1.32 20.05 -11.44
CA ASP A 264 -1.15 21.18 -10.51
C ASP A 264 0.27 21.19 -9.90
N GLU A 265 0.54 22.17 -9.05
CA GLU A 265 1.86 22.32 -8.42
C GLU A 265 2.19 21.17 -7.44
N VAL A 266 1.17 20.54 -6.83
CA VAL A 266 1.36 19.40 -5.94
C VAL A 266 1.84 18.20 -6.75
N ASP A 267 1.13 17.82 -7.80
CA ASP A 267 1.51 16.71 -8.68
C ASP A 267 2.90 16.93 -9.31
N LYS A 268 3.17 18.15 -9.80
CA LYS A 268 4.48 18.50 -10.36
C LYS A 268 5.60 18.31 -9.34
N ARG A 269 5.38 18.73 -8.09
CA ARG A 269 6.34 18.58 -7.01
C ARG A 269 6.55 17.12 -6.64
N ILE A 270 5.48 16.33 -6.46
CA ILE A 270 5.56 14.89 -6.15
C ILE A 270 6.34 14.13 -7.22
N ILE A 271 6.04 14.38 -8.50
CA ILE A 271 6.77 13.78 -9.63
C ILE A 271 8.23 14.21 -9.62
N SER A 272 8.52 15.50 -9.41
CA SER A 272 9.90 16.01 -9.31
C SER A 272 10.68 15.36 -8.17
N ASP A 273 10.08 15.29 -6.98
CA ASP A 273 10.69 14.68 -5.81
C ASP A 273 10.96 13.18 -6.03
N THR A 274 9.98 12.49 -6.60
CA THR A 274 10.15 11.06 -6.93
C THR A 274 11.28 10.84 -7.92
N ARG A 275 11.38 11.67 -8.97
CA ARG A 275 12.47 11.58 -9.96
C ARG A 275 13.83 11.85 -9.33
N LYS A 276 13.95 12.90 -8.54
CA LYS A 276 15.21 13.36 -7.92
C LYS A 276 15.60 12.54 -6.68
N GLY A 277 14.69 11.76 -6.11
CA GLY A 277 14.91 11.06 -4.84
C GLY A 277 14.95 12.01 -3.64
N THR A 278 14.20 13.12 -3.71
CA THR A 278 14.11 14.18 -2.71
C THR A 278 12.75 14.21 -2.00
N ALA A 279 12.63 15.03 -0.98
CA ALA A 279 11.39 15.35 -0.30
C ALA A 279 11.42 16.83 0.05
N THR A 280 10.84 17.63 -0.81
CA THR A 280 10.88 19.11 -0.67
C THR A 280 9.84 19.62 0.31
N PHE A 281 8.81 18.81 0.59
CA PHE A 281 7.88 19.13 1.64
C PHE A 281 8.49 18.74 3.00
N THR A 282 8.60 19.71 3.92
CA THR A 282 9.15 19.46 5.26
C THR A 282 8.11 18.79 6.13
N GLY A 283 8.39 17.54 6.50
CA GLY A 283 7.53 16.76 7.36
C GLY A 283 7.75 16.99 8.84
N GLU A 284 7.00 16.28 9.64
CA GLU A 284 7.13 16.29 11.09
C GLU A 284 8.48 15.74 11.56
N GLY A 285 9.16 16.50 12.39
CA GLY A 285 10.44 16.09 12.97
C GLY A 285 11.45 15.79 11.88
N ASN A 286 12.04 14.61 11.92
CA ASN A 286 13.08 14.19 10.98
C ASN A 286 12.56 13.29 9.84
N LYS A 287 11.29 13.34 9.51
CA LYS A 287 10.69 12.53 8.42
C LYS A 287 10.41 13.38 7.18
N PRO A 288 11.40 13.59 6.30
CA PRO A 288 11.21 14.40 5.09
C PRO A 288 10.12 13.84 4.18
N GLY A 289 9.26 14.70 3.67
CA GLY A 289 8.16 14.32 2.77
C GLY A 289 6.84 13.97 3.45
N PHE A 290 6.77 14.01 4.79
CA PHE A 290 5.51 13.79 5.50
C PHE A 290 4.93 15.13 5.95
N CYS A 291 3.71 15.42 5.52
CA CYS A 291 3.03 16.64 5.89
C CYS A 291 2.73 16.65 7.40
N LEU A 292 3.16 17.74 8.05
CA LEU A 292 3.10 17.87 9.51
C LEU A 292 1.76 18.26 10.03
N LEU A 293 1.06 19.10 9.34
CA LEU A 293 -0.01 19.84 9.97
C LEU A 293 -1.11 20.21 9.01
N TYR A 294 -2.26 20.00 9.51
CA TYR A 294 -3.35 20.88 9.37
C TYR A 294 -3.00 22.20 10.13
N THR A 295 -2.46 23.19 9.46
CA THR A 295 -2.56 24.58 9.89
C THR A 295 -3.53 25.28 8.96
N SER A 296 -4.36 26.17 9.52
CA SER A 296 -5.30 27.02 8.80
C SER A 296 -4.63 27.77 7.64
N ASP A 297 -3.34 28.00 7.74
CA ASP A 297 -2.56 28.83 6.84
C ASP A 297 -2.15 28.16 5.52
N ALA A 298 -2.20 26.82 5.44
CA ALA A 298 -1.91 26.10 4.20
C ALA A 298 -3.13 25.96 3.26
N ALA A 299 -4.25 26.54 3.60
CA ALA A 299 -5.48 26.53 2.81
C ALA A 299 -5.66 27.82 1.98
N ASP A 300 -4.89 28.88 2.27
CA ASP A 300 -5.03 30.20 1.69
C ASP A 300 -3.89 30.57 0.72
N GLU A 301 -2.96 29.66 0.40
CA GLU A 301 -1.94 29.84 -0.63
C GLU A 301 -2.26 29.12 -1.94
#